data_9fb7a7af013f09bc4373c6f41a255a42
#
_entry.id   9fb7a7af013f09bc4373c6f41a255a42
#
_cell.length_a   1.000
_cell.length_b   1.000
_cell.length_c   1.000
_cell.angle_alpha   90.00
_cell.angle_beta   90.00
_cell.angle_gamma   90.00
#
_symmetry.space_group_name_H-M   'P 1'
#
loop_
_entity.id
_entity.type
_entity.pdbx_description
1 polymer ?
#
loop_
_entity_poly.entity_id
_entity_poly.type
_entity_poly.pdbx_seq_one_letter_code
_entity_poly.pdbx_strand_id
1 'polypeptide(L)'
;MKAGKNPVVRITTNMGTIEVELFAHKAPVTVENFLKYVTDGFYNGTIFHRVIPGFMIQGGGMQPGMVRKPTHDPITNEADNGLSNATGTIAMARTSDPHSATSQFFINTVDNTFLDHKNKSGRGWGYTVFGKVIKGMDAVRKIEQTPTGRGDVPQKDMVIEKVEVVKPKS
;
A
#
# COMPACT_ATOMS: atom_id res chain seq x y z
N MET A 1 -19.20 -11.71 9.59
CA MET A 1 -18.82 -11.21 8.27
C MET A 1 -19.27 -12.19 7.20
N LYS A 2 -19.96 -11.69 6.21
CA LYS A 2 -20.36 -12.58 5.11
C LYS A 2 -19.13 -13.02 4.33
N ALA A 3 -19.00 -14.34 4.17
CA ALA A 3 -17.96 -14.90 3.34
C ALA A 3 -18.06 -14.32 1.91
N GLY A 4 -16.95 -13.98 1.32
CA GLY A 4 -16.87 -13.55 -0.08
C GLY A 4 -16.91 -12.06 -0.34
N LYS A 5 -17.24 -11.21 0.66
CA LYS A 5 -17.20 -9.77 0.43
C LYS A 5 -15.94 -9.16 1.02
N ASN A 6 -15.08 -8.65 0.16
CA ASN A 6 -13.87 -7.96 0.58
C ASN A 6 -14.17 -6.50 0.92
N PRO A 7 -13.53 -5.95 1.97
CA PRO A 7 -13.62 -4.52 2.23
C PRO A 7 -13.06 -3.71 1.08
N VAL A 8 -13.61 -2.52 0.89
CA VAL A 8 -13.10 -1.54 -0.08
C VAL A 8 -12.76 -0.28 0.68
N VAL A 9 -11.59 0.28 0.42
CA VAL A 9 -11.18 1.57 0.99
C VAL A 9 -11.02 2.58 -0.12
N ARG A 10 -11.29 3.84 0.22
CA ARG A 10 -11.07 4.97 -0.68
C ARG A 10 -9.90 5.78 -0.16
N ILE A 11 -8.91 5.96 -1.02
CA ILE A 11 -7.74 6.81 -0.73
C ILE A 11 -7.95 8.11 -1.52
N THR A 12 -8.23 9.19 -0.80
CA THR A 12 -8.39 10.51 -1.42
C THR A 12 -7.03 11.20 -1.40
N THR A 13 -6.53 11.56 -2.58
CA THR A 13 -5.24 12.24 -2.72
C THR A 13 -5.42 13.58 -3.40
N ASN A 14 -4.39 14.42 -3.32
CA ASN A 14 -4.39 15.67 -4.07
C ASN A 14 -4.26 15.48 -5.58
N MET A 15 -4.10 14.25 -6.05
CA MET A 15 -4.02 13.91 -7.48
C MET A 15 -5.26 13.15 -7.96
N GLY A 16 -6.22 12.89 -7.09
CA GLY A 16 -7.44 12.15 -7.41
C GLY A 16 -7.72 11.07 -6.38
N THR A 17 -8.80 10.34 -6.60
CA THR A 17 -9.29 9.32 -5.67
C THR A 17 -8.97 7.93 -6.20
N ILE A 18 -8.50 7.06 -5.30
CA ILE A 18 -8.15 5.67 -5.59
C ILE A 18 -9.02 4.78 -4.71
N GLU A 19 -9.69 3.77 -5.31
CA GLU A 19 -10.42 2.77 -4.54
C GLU A 19 -9.72 1.44 -4.65
N VAL A 20 -9.58 0.75 -3.51
CA VAL A 20 -8.81 -0.48 -3.39
C VAL A 20 -9.68 -1.53 -2.72
N GLU A 21 -9.79 -2.70 -3.37
CA GLU A 21 -10.41 -3.88 -2.77
C GLU A 21 -9.36 -4.62 -1.95
N LEU A 22 -9.68 -4.96 -0.70
CA LEU A 22 -8.73 -5.64 0.20
C LEU A 22 -9.06 -7.13 0.28
N PHE A 23 -8.04 -7.98 0.11
CA PHE A 23 -8.21 -9.43 0.06
C PHE A 23 -8.15 -10.04 1.46
N ALA A 24 -9.22 -9.87 2.24
CA ALA A 24 -9.27 -10.27 3.65
C ALA A 24 -9.06 -11.78 3.87
N HIS A 25 -9.43 -12.62 2.90
CA HIS A 25 -9.24 -14.06 3.02
C HIS A 25 -7.82 -14.50 2.70
N LYS A 26 -7.13 -13.77 1.85
CA LYS A 26 -5.76 -14.11 1.44
C LYS A 26 -4.70 -13.50 2.33
N ALA A 27 -4.99 -12.37 2.95
CA ALA A 27 -4.05 -11.65 3.80
C ALA A 27 -4.76 -11.11 5.05
N PRO A 28 -5.32 -12.00 5.89
CA PRO A 28 -6.18 -11.56 7.00
C PRO A 28 -5.46 -10.67 8.00
N VAL A 29 -4.24 -10.99 8.37
CA VAL A 29 -3.47 -10.19 9.34
C VAL A 29 -3.12 -8.83 8.74
N THR A 30 -2.71 -8.81 7.48
CA THR A 30 -2.32 -7.59 6.78
C THR A 30 -3.52 -6.66 6.59
N VAL A 31 -4.65 -7.20 6.16
CA VAL A 31 -5.87 -6.40 5.97
C VAL A 31 -6.37 -5.84 7.28
N GLU A 32 -6.40 -6.64 8.35
CA GLU A 32 -6.80 -6.16 9.67
C GLU A 32 -5.89 -5.03 10.15
N ASN A 33 -4.58 -5.20 10.00
CA ASN A 33 -3.59 -4.17 10.35
C ASN A 33 -3.82 -2.87 9.58
N PHE A 34 -4.00 -2.99 8.27
CA PHE A 34 -4.25 -1.84 7.40
C PHE A 34 -5.54 -1.11 7.82
N LEU A 35 -6.61 -1.85 8.08
CA LEU A 35 -7.91 -1.28 8.49
C LEU A 35 -7.82 -0.58 9.84
N LYS A 36 -6.99 -1.05 10.76
CA LYS A 36 -6.75 -0.36 12.03
C LYS A 36 -6.16 1.03 11.79
N TYR A 37 -5.15 1.14 10.93
CA TYR A 37 -4.58 2.44 10.58
C TYR A 37 -5.62 3.34 9.90
N VAL A 38 -6.44 2.77 9.03
CA VAL A 38 -7.52 3.52 8.36
C VAL A 38 -8.50 4.07 9.40
N THR A 39 -8.98 3.22 10.30
CA THR A 39 -9.95 3.59 11.32
C THR A 39 -9.41 4.66 12.27
N ASP A 40 -8.13 4.57 12.59
CA ASP A 40 -7.47 5.53 13.49
C ASP A 40 -7.18 6.87 12.82
N GLY A 41 -7.41 6.99 11.51
CA GLY A 41 -7.06 8.19 10.77
C GLY A 41 -5.56 8.38 10.57
N PHE A 42 -4.78 7.32 10.76
CA PHE A 42 -3.32 7.37 10.71
C PHE A 42 -2.80 7.88 9.37
N TYR A 43 -3.43 7.43 8.27
CA TYR A 43 -2.97 7.77 6.92
C TYR A 43 -3.33 9.19 6.50
N ASN A 44 -4.26 9.84 7.20
CA ASN A 44 -4.69 11.19 6.83
C ASN A 44 -3.53 12.18 6.98
N GLY A 45 -3.21 12.89 5.91
CA GLY A 45 -2.09 13.84 5.91
C GLY A 45 -0.72 13.23 5.66
N THR A 46 -0.63 11.92 5.41
CA THR A 46 0.63 11.29 5.01
C THR A 46 0.87 11.48 3.51
N ILE A 47 2.09 11.18 3.05
CA ILE A 47 2.47 11.39 1.65
C ILE A 47 2.94 10.09 1.02
N PHE A 48 2.90 10.06 -0.32
CA PHE A 48 3.66 9.10 -1.09
C PHE A 48 5.10 9.64 -1.15
N HIS A 49 5.94 9.14 -0.27
CA HIS A 49 7.28 9.70 -0.07
C HIS A 49 8.34 9.05 -0.98
N ARG A 50 7.96 8.02 -1.72
CA ARG A 50 8.88 7.34 -2.64
C ARG A 50 8.10 6.94 -3.89
N VAL A 51 8.51 7.48 -5.03
CA VAL A 51 7.84 7.25 -6.31
C VAL A 51 8.91 6.92 -7.35
N ILE A 52 8.77 5.74 -7.96
CA ILE A 52 9.70 5.30 -9.02
C ILE A 52 8.87 4.95 -10.25
N PRO A 53 8.90 5.78 -11.31
CA PRO A 53 8.18 5.48 -12.55
C PRO A 53 8.58 4.11 -13.10
N GLY A 54 7.61 3.36 -13.58
CA GLY A 54 7.86 2.01 -14.09
C GLY A 54 8.14 0.98 -13.00
N PHE A 55 7.79 1.29 -11.75
CA PHE A 55 7.99 0.39 -10.63
C PHE A 55 6.81 0.47 -9.65
N MET A 56 6.77 1.50 -8.80
CA MET A 56 5.72 1.60 -7.78
C MET A 56 5.62 3.01 -7.21
N ILE A 57 4.54 3.26 -6.45
CA ILE A 57 4.41 4.43 -5.58
C ILE A 57 4.23 3.93 -4.15
N GLN A 58 4.98 4.51 -3.21
CA GLN A 58 5.02 4.05 -1.82
C GLN A 58 4.70 5.19 -0.85
N GLY A 59 3.88 4.91 0.13
CA GLY A 59 3.51 5.90 1.15
C GLY A 59 2.94 5.27 2.40
N GLY A 60 2.31 6.10 3.21
CA GLY A 60 1.59 5.64 4.40
C GLY A 60 2.40 5.64 5.68
N GLY A 61 3.55 6.30 5.71
CA GLY A 61 4.37 6.34 6.93
C GLY A 61 5.02 7.67 7.24
N MET A 62 5.00 8.58 6.27
CA MET A 62 5.67 9.88 6.41
C MET A 62 4.68 11.01 6.24
N GLN A 63 4.86 12.05 7.05
CA GLN A 63 4.19 13.34 6.86
C GLN A 63 5.07 14.24 5.99
N PRO A 64 4.52 15.35 5.44
CA PRO A 64 5.33 16.29 4.68
C PRO A 64 6.61 16.69 5.44
N GLY A 65 7.70 16.81 4.71
CA GLY A 65 9.02 17.05 5.30
C GLY A 65 9.73 15.80 5.75
N MET A 66 9.22 14.62 5.34
CA MET A 66 9.81 13.31 5.67
C MET A 66 9.80 13.02 7.18
N VAL A 67 8.76 13.47 7.85
CA VAL A 67 8.57 13.19 9.28
C VAL A 67 7.87 11.85 9.44
N ARG A 68 8.56 10.89 10.05
CA ARG A 68 8.02 9.54 10.28
C ARG A 68 6.97 9.57 11.39
N LYS A 69 5.85 8.90 11.16
CA LYS A 69 4.80 8.73 12.17
C LYS A 69 5.07 7.48 13.00
N PRO A 70 4.81 7.52 14.32
CA PRO A 70 4.90 6.32 15.16
C PRO A 70 3.89 5.26 14.70
N THR A 71 4.30 3.99 14.73
CA THR A 71 3.47 2.89 14.25
C THR A 71 3.16 1.89 15.36
N HIS A 72 2.20 0.98 15.09
CA HIS A 72 1.96 -0.19 15.91
C HIS A 72 3.07 -1.23 15.67
N ASP A 73 3.00 -2.35 16.39
CA ASP A 73 3.97 -3.43 16.24
C ASP A 73 3.95 -4.01 14.83
N PRO A 74 5.10 -4.53 14.35
CA PRO A 74 5.15 -5.20 13.05
C PRO A 74 4.26 -6.44 12.99
N ILE A 75 3.87 -6.81 11.77
CA ILE A 75 3.01 -7.97 11.53
C ILE A 75 3.78 -9.06 10.77
N THR A 76 3.25 -10.28 10.86
CA THR A 76 3.78 -11.43 10.14
C THR A 76 3.57 -11.25 8.62
N ASN A 77 4.59 -11.58 7.85
CA ASN A 77 4.53 -11.55 6.40
C ASN A 77 3.60 -12.65 5.88
N GLU A 78 2.65 -12.29 5.02
CA GLU A 78 1.69 -13.21 4.44
C GLU A 78 1.90 -13.36 2.92
N ALA A 79 3.08 -13.06 2.42
CA ALA A 79 3.36 -13.10 0.98
C ALA A 79 3.27 -14.51 0.39
N ASP A 80 3.27 -15.55 1.23
CA ASP A 80 3.08 -16.95 0.82
C ASP A 80 1.62 -17.28 0.50
N ASN A 81 0.78 -16.27 0.31
CA ASN A 81 -0.65 -16.43 0.04
C ASN A 81 -0.99 -16.69 -1.44
N GLY A 82 0.01 -16.83 -2.30
CA GLY A 82 -0.18 -17.13 -3.71
C GLY A 82 -0.50 -15.93 -4.61
N LEU A 83 -0.51 -14.72 -4.04
CA LEU A 83 -0.79 -13.51 -4.83
C LEU A 83 0.49 -12.92 -5.39
N SER A 84 0.39 -12.34 -6.58
CA SER A 84 1.53 -11.75 -7.28
C SER A 84 1.48 -10.22 -7.21
N ASN A 85 2.67 -9.60 -7.20
CA ASN A 85 2.84 -8.15 -7.27
C ASN A 85 2.63 -7.67 -8.71
N ALA A 86 1.41 -7.86 -9.21
CA ALA A 86 1.01 -7.46 -10.56
C ALA A 86 0.62 -5.99 -10.58
N THR A 87 0.52 -5.42 -11.78
CA THR A 87 0.08 -4.04 -11.98
C THR A 87 -1.23 -3.78 -11.26
N GLY A 88 -1.27 -2.69 -10.49
CA GLY A 88 -2.48 -2.28 -9.77
C GLY A 88 -2.68 -2.94 -8.41
N THR A 89 -1.81 -3.87 -8.00
CA THR A 89 -1.92 -4.46 -6.66
C THR A 89 -1.28 -3.55 -5.62
N ILE A 90 -1.81 -3.65 -4.38
CA ILE A 90 -1.25 -2.96 -3.23
C ILE A 90 -0.58 -3.99 -2.32
N ALA A 91 0.62 -3.67 -1.87
CA ALA A 91 1.42 -4.57 -1.03
C ALA A 91 2.07 -3.80 0.11
N MET A 92 2.51 -4.53 1.15
CA MET A 92 3.14 -3.91 2.31
C MET A 92 4.63 -3.72 2.08
N ALA A 93 5.08 -2.49 2.30
CA ALA A 93 6.51 -2.20 2.39
C ALA A 93 7.05 -2.73 3.71
N ARG A 94 8.34 -3.05 3.74
CA ARG A 94 9.02 -3.58 4.92
C ARG A 94 10.52 -3.31 4.82
N THR A 95 11.23 -3.56 5.91
CA THR A 95 12.69 -3.55 5.90
C THR A 95 13.20 -4.90 5.41
N SER A 96 14.49 -5.15 5.54
CA SER A 96 15.10 -6.44 5.17
C SER A 96 14.59 -7.59 6.04
N ASP A 97 14.05 -7.31 7.23
CA ASP A 97 13.37 -8.31 8.04
C ASP A 97 12.03 -8.64 7.40
N PRO A 98 11.77 -9.91 7.04
CA PRO A 98 10.50 -10.27 6.40
C PRO A 98 9.25 -9.93 7.22
N HIS A 99 9.35 -9.92 8.52
CA HIS A 99 8.24 -9.69 9.44
C HIS A 99 8.35 -8.31 10.11
N SER A 100 8.65 -7.28 9.32
CA SER A 100 8.87 -5.92 9.82
C SER A 100 7.83 -4.91 9.31
N ALA A 101 6.84 -5.33 8.54
CA ALA A 101 5.84 -4.42 7.98
C ALA A 101 5.00 -3.79 9.10
N THR A 102 4.73 -2.49 8.96
CA THR A 102 3.89 -1.73 9.90
C THR A 102 2.79 -0.98 9.15
N SER A 103 3.02 0.27 8.73
CA SER A 103 1.98 1.08 8.08
C SER A 103 2.22 1.34 6.61
N GLN A 104 3.47 1.32 6.15
CA GLN A 104 3.79 1.72 4.78
C GLN A 104 3.36 0.66 3.77
N PHE A 105 2.83 1.14 2.66
CA PHE A 105 2.39 0.29 1.55
C PHE A 105 2.88 0.87 0.24
N PHE A 106 2.82 0.05 -0.81
CA PHE A 106 3.09 0.54 -2.16
C PHE A 106 2.07 -0.02 -3.13
N ILE A 107 1.86 0.71 -4.23
CA ILE A 107 1.00 0.27 -5.32
C ILE A 107 1.90 -0.01 -6.52
N ASN A 108 1.82 -1.22 -7.04
CA ASN A 108 2.61 -1.64 -8.20
C ASN A 108 2.06 -0.97 -9.46
N THR A 109 2.92 -0.28 -10.20
CA THR A 109 2.52 0.39 -11.45
C THR A 109 2.86 -0.44 -12.69
N VAL A 110 3.62 -1.51 -12.49
CA VAL A 110 3.93 -2.53 -13.50
C VAL A 110 3.91 -3.89 -12.81
N ASP A 111 4.06 -4.98 -13.56
CA ASP A 111 4.20 -6.31 -12.98
C ASP A 111 5.59 -6.45 -12.36
N ASN A 112 5.64 -6.61 -11.05
CA ASN A 112 6.89 -6.72 -10.28
C ASN A 112 6.99 -8.11 -9.68
N THR A 113 7.04 -9.15 -10.52
CA THR A 113 7.03 -10.54 -10.05
C THR A 113 8.25 -10.89 -9.22
N PHE A 114 9.35 -10.14 -9.33
CA PHE A 114 10.53 -10.35 -8.51
C PHE A 114 10.27 -10.04 -7.02
N LEU A 115 9.16 -9.35 -6.70
CA LEU A 115 8.75 -9.09 -5.32
C LEU A 115 7.88 -10.19 -4.72
N ASP A 116 7.55 -11.22 -5.50
CA ASP A 116 6.68 -12.31 -5.05
C ASP A 116 7.44 -13.25 -4.11
N HIS A 117 6.67 -13.94 -3.25
CA HIS A 117 7.22 -14.96 -2.36
C HIS A 117 7.86 -16.09 -3.16
N LYS A 118 9.08 -16.46 -2.82
CA LYS A 118 9.82 -17.58 -3.42
C LYS A 118 10.13 -18.66 -2.40
N ASN A 119 10.51 -18.25 -1.19
CA ASN A 119 10.80 -19.16 -0.10
C ASN A 119 10.79 -18.38 1.21
N LYS A 120 10.94 -19.07 2.33
CA LYS A 120 10.86 -18.44 3.67
C LYS A 120 12.22 -17.96 4.17
N SER A 121 13.08 -17.48 3.28
CA SER A 121 14.32 -16.80 3.63
C SER A 121 14.13 -15.29 3.63
N GLY A 122 15.08 -14.54 4.19
CA GLY A 122 14.99 -13.07 4.23
C GLY A 122 14.74 -12.45 2.87
N ARG A 123 15.44 -12.90 1.85
CA ARG A 123 15.32 -12.37 0.49
C ARG A 123 14.16 -12.99 -0.28
N GLY A 124 13.82 -14.25 0.03
CA GLY A 124 12.82 -14.99 -0.73
C GLY A 124 11.39 -14.80 -0.24
N TRP A 125 11.18 -14.22 0.94
CA TRP A 125 9.84 -14.03 1.49
C TRP A 125 8.93 -13.21 0.59
N GLY A 126 9.48 -12.17 -0.06
CA GLY A 126 8.71 -11.27 -0.90
C GLY A 126 7.90 -10.26 -0.08
N TYR A 127 6.91 -9.66 -0.75
CA TYR A 127 6.09 -8.59 -0.18
C TYR A 127 4.63 -8.98 -0.27
N THR A 128 3.91 -8.84 0.84
CA THR A 128 2.51 -9.28 0.93
C THR A 128 1.61 -8.41 0.09
N VAL A 129 1.05 -8.98 -0.98
CA VAL A 129 -0.06 -8.38 -1.70
C VAL A 129 -1.33 -8.61 -0.88
N PHE A 130 -2.08 -7.53 -0.63
CA PHE A 130 -3.30 -7.62 0.18
C PHE A 130 -4.50 -6.93 -0.43
N GLY A 131 -4.39 -6.46 -1.66
CA GLY A 131 -5.50 -5.82 -2.36
C GLY A 131 -5.14 -5.42 -3.77
N LYS A 132 -6.09 -4.76 -4.44
CA LYS A 132 -5.88 -4.22 -5.78
C LYS A 132 -6.69 -2.95 -5.99
N VAL A 133 -6.20 -2.08 -6.85
CA VAL A 133 -6.92 -0.89 -7.28
C VAL A 133 -8.08 -1.31 -8.17
N ILE A 134 -9.29 -0.90 -7.82
CA ILE A 134 -10.50 -1.16 -8.62
C ILE A 134 -11.02 0.11 -9.30
N LYS A 135 -10.60 1.29 -8.81
CA LYS A 135 -10.91 2.60 -9.42
C LYS A 135 -9.76 3.56 -9.14
N GLY A 136 -9.52 4.46 -10.09
CA GLY A 136 -8.55 5.54 -9.88
C GLY A 136 -7.13 5.20 -10.29
N MET A 137 -6.92 4.22 -11.15
CA MET A 137 -5.58 3.91 -11.63
C MET A 137 -4.95 5.12 -12.34
N ASP A 138 -5.76 6.00 -12.93
CA ASP A 138 -5.30 7.25 -13.52
C ASP A 138 -4.69 8.20 -12.47
N ALA A 139 -5.25 8.24 -11.25
CA ALA A 139 -4.65 8.99 -10.15
C ALA A 139 -3.30 8.39 -9.74
N VAL A 140 -3.20 7.05 -9.69
CA VAL A 140 -1.93 6.36 -9.44
C VAL A 140 -0.90 6.75 -10.50
N ARG A 141 -1.31 6.77 -11.77
CA ARG A 141 -0.41 7.15 -12.88
C ARG A 141 0.06 8.60 -12.77
N LYS A 142 -0.82 9.50 -12.34
CA LYS A 142 -0.45 10.91 -12.13
C LYS A 142 0.60 11.03 -11.02
N ILE A 143 0.45 10.30 -9.94
CA ILE A 143 1.44 10.28 -8.86
C ILE A 143 2.75 9.70 -9.37
N GLU A 144 2.68 8.60 -10.11
CA GLU A 144 3.85 7.94 -10.70
C GLU A 144 4.66 8.88 -11.58
N GLN A 145 3.99 9.79 -12.29
CA GLN A 145 4.63 10.71 -13.24
C GLN A 145 5.15 11.98 -12.58
N THR A 146 4.96 12.18 -11.29
CA THR A 146 5.41 13.39 -10.62
C THR A 146 6.93 13.51 -10.63
N PRO A 147 7.49 14.72 -10.84
CA PRO A 147 8.94 14.89 -10.73
C PRO A 147 9.43 14.54 -9.33
N THR A 148 10.54 13.80 -9.27
CA THR A 148 11.16 13.40 -8.02
C THR A 148 12.56 13.99 -7.92
N GLY A 149 13.07 14.03 -6.70
CA GLY A 149 14.44 14.43 -6.39
C GLY A 149 15.22 13.28 -5.81
N ARG A 150 16.22 13.61 -4.99
CA ARG A 150 17.09 12.63 -4.35
C ARG A 150 16.26 11.61 -3.55
N GLY A 151 16.58 10.33 -3.68
CA GLY A 151 15.91 9.25 -2.96
C GLY A 151 14.51 8.95 -3.47
N ASP A 152 14.19 9.37 -4.70
CA ASP A 152 12.88 9.14 -5.34
C ASP A 152 11.74 9.82 -4.58
N VAL A 153 12.04 10.92 -3.89
CA VAL A 153 11.06 11.71 -3.15
C VAL A 153 10.41 12.71 -4.10
N PRO A 154 9.06 12.73 -4.20
CA PRO A 154 8.39 13.74 -5.05
C PRO A 154 8.79 15.16 -4.66
N GLN A 155 9.02 16.00 -5.66
CA GLN A 155 9.37 17.41 -5.45
C GLN A 155 8.21 18.20 -4.87
N LYS A 156 6.98 17.83 -5.23
CA LYS A 156 5.75 18.35 -4.64
C LYS A 156 5.10 17.24 -3.84
N ASP A 157 4.57 17.57 -2.67
CA ASP A 157 3.94 16.55 -1.81
C ASP A 157 2.77 15.90 -2.53
N MET A 158 2.84 14.57 -2.63
CA MET A 158 1.73 13.74 -3.10
C MET A 158 0.97 13.31 -1.84
N VAL A 159 -0.05 14.06 -1.46
CA VAL A 159 -0.70 13.94 -0.16
C VAL A 159 -1.83 12.94 -0.18
N ILE A 160 -1.84 12.03 0.81
CA ILE A 160 -2.99 11.20 1.13
C ILE A 160 -3.85 12.03 2.10
N GLU A 161 -4.91 12.63 1.57
CA GLU A 161 -5.75 13.53 2.38
C GLU A 161 -6.60 12.75 3.36
N LYS A 162 -7.09 11.57 2.92
CA LYS A 162 -7.96 10.74 3.74
C LYS A 162 -7.97 9.31 3.20
N VAL A 163 -8.05 8.35 4.11
CA VAL A 163 -8.35 6.96 3.75
C VAL A 163 -9.56 6.52 4.58
N GLU A 164 -10.57 5.97 3.93
CA GLU A 164 -11.80 5.57 4.60
C GLU A 164 -12.33 4.26 4.03
N VAL A 165 -13.05 3.51 4.86
CA VAL A 165 -13.72 2.30 4.42
C VAL A 165 -15.00 2.70 3.70
N VAL A 166 -15.18 2.18 2.49
CA VAL A 166 -16.38 2.41 1.69
C VAL A 166 -17.30 1.21 1.88
N LYS A 167 -18.59 1.46 2.14
CA LYS A 167 -19.54 0.35 2.26
C LYS A 167 -19.65 -0.36 0.91
N PRO A 168 -19.43 -1.69 0.85
CA PRO A 168 -19.64 -2.42 -0.39
C PRO A 168 -21.08 -2.25 -0.83
N LYS A 169 -21.29 -2.06 -2.12
CA LYS A 169 -22.64 -2.08 -2.67
C LYS A 169 -23.19 -3.49 -2.51
N SER A 170 -24.34 -3.58 -1.90
CA SER A 170 -25.04 -4.85 -1.71
C SER A 170 -25.53 -5.44 -3.02
#